data_f232db67c83a756b9acc9fa33c434278
#
_entry.id   f232db67c83a756b9acc9fa33c434278
#
_cell.length_a   1.000
_cell.length_b   1.000
_cell.length_c   1.000
_cell.angle_alpha   90.00
_cell.angle_beta   90.00
_cell.angle_gamma   90.00
#
_symmetry.space_group_name_H-M   'P 1'
#
loop_
_entity.id
_entity.type
_entity.pdbx_description
1 polymer ?
#
loop_
_entity_poly.entity_id
_entity_poly.type
_entity_poly.pdbx_seq_one_letter_code
_entity_poly.pdbx_strand_id
1 'polypeptide(L)' 'DKLDDFKGCVNEMKKHQITKDKLLEIIEEVYKEETV' A
#
# COMPACT_ATOMS: atom_id res chain seq x y z
N ASP A 1 6.73 -1.08 -14.86
CA ASP A 1 6.49 -2.38 -14.27
C ASP A 1 5.63 -2.25 -13.01
N LYS A 2 5.32 -3.38 -12.39
CA LYS A 2 4.40 -3.37 -11.25
C LYS A 2 4.94 -2.61 -10.05
N LEU A 3 6.24 -2.61 -9.86
CA LEU A 3 6.83 -1.86 -8.76
C LEU A 3 6.71 -0.35 -9.00
N ASP A 4 6.90 0.07 -10.23
CA ASP A 4 6.73 1.48 -10.56
C ASP A 4 5.28 1.90 -10.43
N ASP A 5 4.36 1.03 -10.85
CA ASP A 5 2.94 1.28 -10.70
C ASP A 5 2.58 1.42 -9.21
N PHE A 6 3.15 0.56 -8.40
CA PHE A 6 2.93 0.61 -6.96
C PHE A 6 3.41 1.93 -6.37
N LYS A 7 4.58 2.38 -6.80
CA LYS A 7 5.10 3.67 -6.33
C LYS A 7 4.17 4.81 -6.69
N GLY A 8 3.59 4.75 -7.88
CA GLY A 8 2.62 5.74 -8.31
C GLY A 8 1.40 5.76 -7.41
N CYS A 9 0.90 4.57 -7.05
CA CYS A 9 -0.25 4.47 -6.15
C CYS A 9 0.09 5.02 -4.78
N VAL A 10 1.26 4.72 -4.26
CA VAL A 10 1.69 5.23 -2.96
C VAL A 10 1.77 6.75 -2.98
N ASN A 11 2.29 7.31 -4.08
CA ASN A 11 2.35 8.76 -4.24
C ASN A 11 0.96 9.38 -4.17
N GLU A 12 -0.01 8.76 -4.85
CA GLU A 12 -1.38 9.24 -4.81
C GLU A 12 -1.93 9.23 -3.39
N MET A 13 -1.69 8.14 -2.68
CA MET A 13 -2.17 8.01 -1.32
C MET A 13 -1.53 9.05 -0.42
N LYS A 14 -0.27 9.36 -0.64
CA LYS A 14 0.42 10.41 0.09
C LYS A 14 -0.26 11.76 -0.11
N LYS A 15 -0.70 12.03 -1.33
CA LYS A 15 -1.41 13.27 -1.63
C LYS A 15 -2.75 13.34 -0.90
N HIS A 16 -3.35 12.21 -0.63
CA HIS A 16 -4.60 12.13 0.12
C HIS A 16 -4.37 12.02 1.62
N GLN A 17 -3.14 12.30 2.06
CA GLN A 17 -2.78 12.33 3.47
C GLN A 17 -2.90 10.99 4.18
N ILE A 18 -2.77 9.91 3.43
CA ILE A 18 -2.73 8.58 4.01
C ILE A 18 -1.31 8.34 4.53
N THR A 19 -1.19 7.99 5.80
CA THR A 19 0.11 7.83 6.43
C THR A 19 0.79 6.52 6.05
N LYS A 20 2.10 6.49 6.24
CA LYS A 20 2.89 5.30 6.01
C LYS A 20 2.39 4.14 6.88
N ASP A 21 2.07 4.44 8.13
CA ASP A 21 1.59 3.42 9.06
C ASP A 21 0.31 2.77 8.52
N LYS A 22 -0.57 3.57 7.98
CA LYS A 22 -1.82 3.06 7.41
C LYS A 22 -1.55 2.17 6.20
N LEU A 23 -0.60 2.59 5.35
CA LEU A 23 -0.23 1.80 4.18
C LEU A 23 0.35 0.45 4.58
N LEU A 24 1.22 0.44 5.60
CA LEU A 24 1.79 -0.81 6.09
C LEU A 24 0.72 -1.73 6.64
N GLU A 25 -0.25 -1.17 7.33
CA GLU A 25 -1.37 -1.95 7.87
C GLU A 25 -2.14 -2.63 6.76
N ILE A 26 -2.41 -1.90 5.69
CA ILE A 26 -3.13 -2.45 4.54
C ILE A 26 -2.31 -3.55 3.86
N ILE A 27 -1.01 -3.33 3.71
CA ILE A 27 -0.15 -4.33 3.10
C ILE A 27 -0.16 -5.62 3.89
N GLU A 28 -0.05 -5.53 5.21
CA GLU A 28 -0.09 -6.70 6.07
C GLU A 28 -1.42 -7.43 5.97
N GLU A 29 -2.48 -6.67 5.89
CA GLU A 29 -3.82 -7.24 5.78
C GLU A 29 -3.96 -8.05 4.50
N VAL A 30 -3.47 -7.52 3.38
CA VAL A 30 -3.53 -8.21 2.10
C VAL A 30 -2.72 -9.50 2.16
N TYR A 31 -1.53 -9.45 2.72
CA TYR A 31 -0.70 -10.63 2.84
C TYR A 31 -1.31 -11.68 3.76
N LYS A 32 -1.96 -11.22 4.79
CA LYS A 32 -2.60 -12.12 5.75
C LYS A 32 -3.76 -12.88 5.10
N GLU A 33 -4.48 -12.23 4.21
CA GLU A 33 -5.59 -12.88 3.51
C GLU A 33 -5.13 -14.03 2.64
N GLU A 34 -3.91 -13.97 2.13
CA GLU A 34 -3.37 -15.01 1.27
C GLU A 34 -2.84 -16.20 2.03
N THR A 35 -2.64 -16.08 3.32
CA THR A 35 -2.11 -17.17 4.16
C THR A 35 -3.23 -17.98 4.75
N VAL A 36 -3.99 -18.60 3.92
CA VAL A 36 -5.06 -19.48 4.41
C VAL A 36 -4.54 -20.88 4.55
#